data_b738d3c10e88a819e3ad9a455dda4373
#
_entry.id   b738d3c10e88a819e3ad9a455dda4373
#
_cell.length_a   1.000
_cell.length_b   1.000
_cell.length_c   1.000
_cell.angle_alpha   90.00
_cell.angle_beta   90.00
_cell.angle_gamma   90.00
#
_symmetry.space_group_name_H-M   'P 1'
#
loop_
_entity.id
_entity.type
_entity.pdbx_description
1 polymer ?
#
loop_
_entity_poly.entity_id
_entity_poly.type
_entity_poly.pdbx_seq_one_letter_code
_entity_poly.pdbx_strand_id
1 'polypeptide(L)'
;MAGLYGCPTVINNVETIASVPSIILGGIDWFRSMGSEKSPGFTLYSLSGHVTRPGQYEAPLGITLRELLDYAGGVRAGHRLKFWTPGGSSTPLLTDEHLDVPLDYEGVGAAGSMLGTKALEIFDETTCVVRAVRRWTEFYKHESCGKCTPCREGTFWLDKIYERLETGRGSHEDIDKLLDISDSILGKSFCALGDGAASPVMSSIKHFRDEYLAHVEGGGCPFDPRDSMLVANGVDA
;
A
#
# COMPACT_ATOMS: atom_id res chain seq x y z
N MET A 1 -4.65 -9.51 -35.89
CA MET A 1 -4.63 -8.22 -35.18
C MET A 1 -3.27 -7.58 -35.42
N ALA A 2 -3.22 -6.31 -35.73
CA ALA A 2 -1.97 -5.58 -35.92
C ALA A 2 -1.53 -4.95 -34.59
N GLY A 3 -0.30 -5.24 -34.18
CA GLY A 3 0.34 -4.65 -33.00
C GLY A 3 1.49 -3.72 -33.40
N LEU A 4 2.61 -3.78 -32.67
CA LEU A 4 3.79 -2.97 -32.94
C LEU A 4 4.31 -3.21 -34.38
N TYR A 5 4.53 -2.16 -35.10
CA TYR A 5 4.93 -2.17 -36.53
C TYR A 5 3.97 -2.96 -37.43
N GLY A 6 2.70 -3.08 -37.10
CA GLY A 6 1.73 -3.87 -37.85
C GLY A 6 1.88 -5.39 -37.73
N CYS A 7 2.75 -5.87 -36.86
CA CYS A 7 3.02 -7.28 -36.60
C CYS A 7 2.21 -7.83 -35.41
N PRO A 8 1.95 -9.15 -35.36
CA PRO A 8 1.44 -9.79 -34.16
C PRO A 8 2.36 -9.49 -32.97
N THR A 9 1.77 -9.03 -31.86
CA THR A 9 2.54 -8.55 -30.71
C THR A 9 2.04 -9.17 -29.41
N VAL A 10 2.96 -9.68 -28.60
CA VAL A 10 2.72 -10.17 -27.24
C VAL A 10 3.16 -9.08 -26.27
N ILE A 11 2.30 -8.79 -25.28
CA ILE A 11 2.59 -7.84 -24.21
C ILE A 11 2.76 -8.62 -22.92
N ASN A 12 3.88 -8.38 -22.22
CA ASN A 12 4.18 -8.98 -20.92
C ASN A 12 4.68 -7.92 -19.94
N ASN A 13 4.50 -8.19 -18.63
CA ASN A 13 5.17 -7.45 -17.59
C ASN A 13 6.70 -7.56 -17.75
N VAL A 14 7.42 -6.45 -17.51
CA VAL A 14 8.87 -6.38 -17.67
C VAL A 14 9.61 -7.37 -16.78
N GLU A 15 9.23 -7.47 -15.52
CA GLU A 15 9.83 -8.42 -14.56
C GLU A 15 9.65 -9.87 -15.03
N THR A 16 8.43 -10.20 -15.50
CA THR A 16 8.14 -11.54 -16.06
C THR A 16 9.01 -11.86 -17.25
N ILE A 17 9.09 -10.97 -18.25
CA ILE A 17 9.85 -11.25 -19.46
C ILE A 17 11.36 -11.22 -19.23
N ALA A 18 11.84 -10.40 -18.30
CA ALA A 18 13.25 -10.36 -17.91
C ALA A 18 13.72 -11.64 -17.20
N SER A 19 12.81 -12.37 -16.53
CA SER A 19 13.13 -13.63 -15.87
C SER A 19 13.28 -14.80 -16.86
N VAL A 20 12.68 -14.73 -18.04
CA VAL A 20 12.65 -15.82 -19.02
C VAL A 20 14.03 -16.33 -19.44
N PRO A 21 15.02 -15.48 -19.78
CA PRO A 21 16.35 -15.98 -20.15
C PRO A 21 17.01 -16.79 -19.03
N SER A 22 16.92 -16.32 -17.79
CA SER A 22 17.48 -17.02 -16.62
C SER A 22 16.79 -18.34 -16.35
N ILE A 23 15.47 -18.42 -16.54
CA ILE A 23 14.71 -19.68 -16.40
C ILE A 23 15.11 -20.68 -17.49
N ILE A 24 15.28 -20.24 -18.74
CA ILE A 24 15.72 -21.11 -19.83
C ILE A 24 17.13 -21.68 -19.57
N LEU A 25 18.05 -20.86 -19.07
CA LEU A 25 19.42 -21.23 -18.80
C LEU A 25 19.57 -22.07 -17.52
N GLY A 26 18.87 -21.69 -16.46
CA GLY A 26 18.95 -22.34 -15.15
C GLY A 26 18.04 -23.56 -14.97
N GLY A 27 16.99 -23.63 -15.78
CA GLY A 27 15.99 -24.69 -15.74
C GLY A 27 14.86 -24.43 -14.73
N ILE A 28 13.81 -25.23 -14.85
CA ILE A 28 12.59 -25.10 -14.04
C ILE A 28 12.89 -25.36 -12.55
N ASP A 29 13.70 -26.37 -12.25
CA ASP A 29 14.01 -26.74 -10.87
C ASP A 29 14.78 -25.63 -10.15
N TRP A 30 15.71 -24.95 -10.85
CA TRP A 30 16.38 -23.77 -10.34
C TRP A 30 15.37 -22.67 -9.97
N PHE A 31 14.45 -22.34 -10.85
CA PHE A 31 13.47 -21.29 -10.59
C PHE A 31 12.52 -21.65 -9.43
N ARG A 32 12.08 -22.92 -9.38
CA ARG A 32 11.18 -23.41 -8.32
C ARG A 32 11.88 -23.66 -6.99
N SER A 33 13.22 -23.67 -6.94
CA SER A 33 13.95 -23.73 -5.67
C SER A 33 13.90 -22.42 -4.88
N MET A 34 13.43 -21.33 -5.50
CA MET A 34 13.21 -20.03 -4.87
C MET A 34 11.71 -19.79 -4.69
N GLY A 35 11.37 -19.03 -3.65
CA GLY A 35 9.98 -18.72 -3.36
C GLY A 35 9.25 -19.80 -2.56
N SER A 36 7.95 -19.65 -2.43
CA SER A 36 7.08 -20.61 -1.77
C SER A 36 6.51 -21.63 -2.78
N GLU A 37 5.88 -22.71 -2.28
CA GLU A 37 5.36 -23.79 -3.13
C GLU A 37 4.38 -23.28 -4.21
N LYS A 38 3.49 -22.34 -3.84
CA LYS A 38 2.48 -21.80 -4.73
C LYS A 38 2.90 -20.50 -5.41
N SER A 39 3.88 -19.82 -4.85
CA SER A 39 4.46 -18.59 -5.38
C SER A 39 5.97 -18.77 -5.57
N PRO A 40 6.41 -19.59 -6.56
CA PRO A 40 7.82 -19.84 -6.82
C PRO A 40 8.49 -18.64 -7.49
N GLY A 41 9.82 -18.57 -7.34
CA GLY A 41 10.64 -17.57 -7.98
C GLY A 41 11.01 -16.42 -7.06
N PHE A 42 11.48 -15.36 -7.68
CA PHE A 42 11.96 -14.15 -7.03
C PHE A 42 11.28 -12.92 -7.62
N THR A 43 11.38 -11.80 -6.94
CA THR A 43 10.79 -10.53 -7.36
C THR A 43 11.55 -9.35 -6.77
N LEU A 44 11.30 -8.16 -7.30
CA LEU A 44 11.77 -6.90 -6.76
C LEU A 44 10.75 -6.34 -5.76
N TYR A 45 11.22 -6.11 -4.54
CA TYR A 45 10.48 -5.38 -3.50
C TYR A 45 10.97 -3.95 -3.44
N SER A 46 10.06 -2.98 -3.53
CA SER A 46 10.38 -1.55 -3.44
C SER A 46 10.09 -1.07 -2.02
N LEU A 47 11.13 -0.83 -1.21
CA LEU A 47 10.98 -0.29 0.14
C LEU A 47 11.08 1.23 0.12
N SER A 48 10.10 1.89 0.71
CA SER A 48 10.03 3.35 0.83
C SER A 48 9.46 3.78 2.19
N GLY A 49 9.42 5.07 2.44
CA GLY A 49 8.93 5.61 3.70
C GLY A 49 9.99 5.59 4.80
N HIS A 50 9.60 5.27 6.03
CA HIS A 50 10.44 5.37 7.23
C HIS A 50 11.38 4.18 7.41
N VAL A 51 12.10 3.81 6.37
CA VAL A 51 13.13 2.76 6.36
C VAL A 51 14.52 3.38 6.27
N THR A 52 15.50 2.77 6.93
CA THR A 52 16.87 3.32 7.01
C THR A 52 17.54 3.40 5.63
N ARG A 53 17.36 2.40 4.80
CA ARG A 53 17.87 2.37 3.42
C ARG A 53 16.74 2.05 2.46
N PRO A 54 15.99 3.07 1.99
CA PRO A 54 14.98 2.87 0.96
C PRO A 54 15.63 2.42 -0.35
N GLY A 55 14.93 1.60 -1.13
CA GLY A 55 15.46 1.09 -2.40
C GLY A 55 14.75 -0.15 -2.92
N GLN A 56 15.36 -0.74 -3.95
CA GLN A 56 14.90 -1.97 -4.58
C GLN A 56 15.68 -3.16 -4.01
N TYR A 57 14.95 -4.18 -3.59
CA TYR A 57 15.50 -5.41 -3.00
C TYR A 57 14.99 -6.61 -3.78
N GLU A 58 15.89 -7.32 -4.43
CA GLU A 58 15.56 -8.60 -5.05
C GLU A 58 15.61 -9.70 -4.01
N ALA A 59 14.50 -10.44 -3.88
CA ALA A 59 14.41 -11.54 -2.92
C ALA A 59 13.41 -12.62 -3.40
N PRO A 60 13.51 -13.86 -2.90
CA PRO A 60 12.52 -14.89 -3.16
C PRO A 60 11.13 -14.46 -2.69
N LEU A 61 10.08 -14.87 -3.41
CA LEU A 61 8.71 -14.75 -2.90
C LEU A 61 8.55 -15.56 -1.61
N GLY A 62 7.86 -15.00 -0.63
CA GLY A 62 7.73 -15.62 0.70
C GLY A 62 8.75 -15.15 1.74
N ILE A 63 9.72 -14.29 1.36
CA ILE A 63 10.51 -13.55 2.35
C ILE A 63 9.56 -12.74 3.24
N THR A 64 9.90 -12.54 4.51
CA THR A 64 9.08 -11.74 5.42
C THR A 64 9.47 -10.26 5.38
N LEU A 65 8.55 -9.37 5.80
CA LEU A 65 8.91 -7.95 5.94
C LEU A 65 10.02 -7.76 6.98
N ARG A 66 10.07 -8.58 8.03
CA ARG A 66 11.15 -8.54 9.03
C ARG A 66 12.51 -8.74 8.39
N GLU A 67 12.67 -9.79 7.58
CA GLU A 67 13.92 -10.07 6.88
C GLU A 67 14.30 -8.98 5.88
N LEU A 68 13.33 -8.43 5.14
CA LEU A 68 13.58 -7.31 4.22
C LEU A 68 14.02 -6.04 4.97
N LEU A 69 13.40 -5.76 6.12
CA LEU A 69 13.81 -4.63 6.97
C LEU A 69 15.21 -4.83 7.53
N ASP A 70 15.60 -6.06 7.91
CA ASP A 70 16.97 -6.35 8.36
C ASP A 70 17.99 -6.03 7.25
N TYR A 71 17.72 -6.43 6.01
CA TYR A 71 18.56 -6.04 4.87
C TYR A 71 18.59 -4.52 4.65
N ALA A 72 17.48 -3.84 4.87
CA ALA A 72 17.38 -2.39 4.71
C ALA A 72 17.88 -1.57 5.91
N GLY A 73 18.35 -2.23 6.97
CA GLY A 73 18.87 -1.57 8.18
C GLY A 73 17.77 -1.14 9.16
N GLY A 74 16.58 -1.72 9.03
CA GLY A 74 15.44 -1.47 9.92
C GLY A 74 14.62 -0.23 9.57
N VAL A 75 13.63 0.04 10.40
CA VAL A 75 12.92 1.32 10.45
C VAL A 75 13.93 2.41 10.84
N ARG A 76 13.68 3.67 10.51
CA ARG A 76 14.59 4.78 10.86
C ARG A 76 14.96 4.76 12.35
N ALA A 77 16.20 5.15 12.64
CA ALA A 77 16.80 4.99 13.96
C ALA A 77 15.97 5.64 15.09
N GLY A 78 15.75 4.90 16.17
CA GLY A 78 14.99 5.36 17.33
C GLY A 78 13.48 5.24 17.20
N HIS A 79 12.98 4.73 16.09
CA HIS A 79 11.56 4.58 15.79
C HIS A 79 11.16 3.12 15.62
N ARG A 80 9.86 2.85 15.69
CA ARG A 80 9.27 1.52 15.53
C ARG A 80 8.24 1.52 14.40
N LEU A 81 8.08 0.37 13.76
CA LEU A 81 7.02 0.17 12.77
C LEU A 81 5.64 0.37 13.40
N LYS A 82 4.77 1.09 12.72
CA LYS A 82 3.38 1.24 13.08
C LYS A 82 2.47 0.50 12.11
N PHE A 83 2.60 0.81 10.84
CA PHE A 83 1.88 0.14 9.76
C PHE A 83 2.68 0.18 8.45
N TRP A 84 2.24 -0.61 7.51
CA TRP A 84 2.87 -0.70 6.19
C TRP A 84 1.87 -1.18 5.14
N THR A 85 2.19 -0.99 3.87
CA THR A 85 1.41 -1.48 2.75
C THR A 85 2.22 -2.47 1.92
N PRO A 86 1.70 -3.66 1.58
CA PRO A 86 2.46 -4.65 0.81
C PRO A 86 2.50 -4.35 -0.70
N GLY A 87 1.59 -3.54 -1.20
CA GLY A 87 1.48 -3.23 -2.63
C GLY A 87 1.15 -1.76 -2.92
N GLY A 88 1.63 -0.86 -2.05
CA GLY A 88 1.34 0.57 -2.14
C GLY A 88 -0.05 0.91 -1.59
N SER A 89 -0.48 2.13 -1.85
CA SER A 89 -1.72 2.72 -1.32
C SER A 89 -3.02 1.99 -1.71
N SER A 90 -2.99 1.09 -2.69
CA SER A 90 -4.16 0.36 -3.17
C SER A 90 -4.49 -0.90 -2.38
N THR A 91 -3.63 -1.28 -1.43
CA THR A 91 -3.78 -2.51 -0.66
C THR A 91 -4.23 -2.22 0.76
N PRO A 92 -5.02 -3.12 1.39
CA PRO A 92 -5.25 -3.03 2.82
C PRO A 92 -3.94 -2.94 3.57
N LEU A 93 -3.82 -1.97 4.47
CA LEU A 93 -2.63 -1.81 5.29
C LEU A 93 -2.51 -2.91 6.34
N LEU A 94 -1.29 -3.23 6.70
CA LEU A 94 -0.90 -4.20 7.72
C LEU A 94 -0.14 -3.48 8.85
N THR A 95 -0.07 -4.12 10.02
CA THR A 95 0.57 -3.58 11.23
C THR A 95 1.86 -4.31 11.55
N ASP A 96 2.52 -3.94 12.63
CA ASP A 96 3.69 -4.63 13.18
C ASP A 96 3.42 -6.09 13.58
N GLU A 97 2.18 -6.46 13.87
CA GLU A 97 1.76 -7.84 14.10
C GLU A 97 1.95 -8.75 12.86
N HIS A 98 2.08 -8.15 11.68
CA HIS A 98 2.17 -8.86 10.40
C HIS A 98 3.61 -8.91 9.85
N LEU A 99 4.63 -8.61 10.66
CA LEU A 99 6.04 -8.59 10.24
C LEU A 99 6.53 -9.93 9.70
N ASP A 100 6.00 -11.03 10.22
CA ASP A 100 6.43 -12.39 9.89
C ASP A 100 5.51 -13.09 8.86
N VAL A 101 4.58 -12.36 8.26
CA VAL A 101 3.75 -12.85 7.17
C VAL A 101 4.63 -13.05 5.93
N PRO A 102 4.60 -14.24 5.29
CA PRO A 102 5.31 -14.44 4.03
C PRO A 102 4.81 -13.48 2.95
N LEU A 103 5.73 -12.77 2.31
CA LEU A 103 5.44 -11.85 1.21
C LEU A 103 5.29 -12.64 -0.10
N ASP A 104 4.29 -13.50 -0.11
CA ASP A 104 3.78 -14.18 -1.29
C ASP A 104 2.27 -13.92 -1.43
N TYR A 105 1.68 -14.41 -2.51
CA TYR A 105 0.26 -14.13 -2.80
C TYR A 105 -0.67 -14.76 -1.77
N GLU A 106 -0.34 -15.95 -1.29
CA GLU A 106 -1.15 -16.71 -0.34
C GLU A 106 -1.02 -16.15 1.09
N GLY A 107 0.21 -15.87 1.54
CA GLY A 107 0.49 -15.38 2.89
C GLY A 107 -0.13 -14.00 3.12
N VAL A 108 0.12 -13.07 2.20
CA VAL A 108 -0.46 -11.71 2.30
C VAL A 108 -1.98 -11.75 2.12
N GLY A 109 -2.50 -12.65 1.26
CA GLY A 109 -3.94 -12.87 1.11
C GLY A 109 -4.59 -13.38 2.40
N ALA A 110 -3.95 -14.34 3.07
CA ALA A 110 -4.43 -14.87 4.35
C ALA A 110 -4.40 -13.84 5.49
N ALA A 111 -3.47 -12.87 5.43
CA ALA A 111 -3.40 -11.74 6.35
C ALA A 111 -4.48 -10.66 6.07
N GLY A 112 -5.31 -10.85 5.06
CA GLY A 112 -6.40 -9.91 4.71
C GLY A 112 -5.96 -8.71 3.86
N SER A 113 -4.82 -8.84 3.18
CA SER A 113 -4.32 -7.85 2.25
C SER A 113 -4.01 -8.49 0.88
N MET A 114 -3.27 -7.82 0.03
CA MET A 114 -2.79 -8.38 -1.24
C MET A 114 -1.39 -7.87 -1.53
N LEU A 115 -0.54 -8.73 -2.08
CA LEU A 115 0.87 -8.42 -2.36
C LEU A 115 1.02 -7.29 -3.38
N GLY A 116 0.08 -7.19 -4.31
CA GLY A 116 0.01 -6.10 -5.29
C GLY A 116 1.30 -5.92 -6.08
N THR A 117 1.79 -4.69 -6.11
CA THR A 117 3.01 -4.31 -6.85
C THR A 117 4.29 -4.55 -6.07
N LYS A 118 4.21 -5.02 -4.82
CA LYS A 118 5.36 -5.16 -3.91
C LYS A 118 6.06 -3.81 -3.59
N ALA A 119 5.31 -2.71 -3.74
CA ALA A 119 5.72 -1.39 -3.27
C ALA A 119 5.41 -1.28 -1.78
N LEU A 120 6.39 -1.64 -0.96
CA LEU A 120 6.27 -1.64 0.50
C LEU A 120 6.50 -0.23 1.04
N GLU A 121 5.44 0.40 1.51
CA GLU A 121 5.53 1.70 2.17
C GLU A 121 5.55 1.49 3.68
N ILE A 122 6.60 1.94 4.33
CA ILE A 122 6.88 1.74 5.76
C ILE A 122 6.60 3.01 6.54
N PHE A 123 5.74 2.91 7.56
CA PHE A 123 5.34 4.02 8.40
C PHE A 123 5.62 3.73 9.87
N ASP A 124 6.29 4.65 10.54
CA ASP A 124 6.56 4.55 11.97
C ASP A 124 5.47 5.23 12.82
N GLU A 125 5.63 5.16 14.15
CA GLU A 125 4.65 5.64 15.13
C GLU A 125 4.38 7.14 15.07
N THR A 126 5.23 7.93 14.44
CA THR A 126 5.02 9.37 14.30
C THR A 126 4.02 9.72 13.19
N THR A 127 3.71 8.75 12.32
CA THR A 127 2.78 8.95 11.22
C THR A 127 1.34 8.92 11.69
N CYS A 128 0.59 9.96 11.39
CA CYS A 128 -0.86 9.94 11.49
C CYS A 128 -1.46 9.08 10.37
N VAL A 129 -2.16 8.01 10.74
CA VAL A 129 -2.80 7.13 9.74
C VAL A 129 -3.92 7.84 8.99
N VAL A 130 -4.69 8.70 9.64
CA VAL A 130 -5.80 9.46 9.02
C VAL A 130 -5.26 10.37 7.92
N ARG A 131 -4.14 11.07 8.19
CA ARG A 131 -3.46 11.92 7.21
C ARG A 131 -2.87 11.12 6.05
N ALA A 132 -2.25 9.98 6.32
CA ALA A 132 -1.70 9.12 5.27
C ALA A 132 -2.80 8.65 4.32
N VAL A 133 -3.89 8.11 4.86
CA VAL A 133 -5.03 7.64 4.06
C VAL A 133 -5.74 8.79 3.33
N ARG A 134 -5.83 9.98 3.95
CA ARG A 134 -6.31 11.17 3.25
C ARG A 134 -5.50 11.48 2.00
N ARG A 135 -4.15 11.47 2.08
CA ARG A 135 -3.27 11.71 0.92
C ARG A 135 -3.52 10.70 -0.19
N TRP A 136 -3.70 9.42 0.14
CA TRP A 136 -4.06 8.41 -0.85
C TRP A 136 -5.47 8.64 -1.42
N THR A 137 -6.43 9.07 -0.61
CA THR A 137 -7.78 9.40 -1.08
C THR A 137 -7.79 10.59 -2.03
N GLU A 138 -7.01 11.63 -1.75
CA GLU A 138 -6.78 12.77 -2.66
C GLU A 138 -6.23 12.29 -4.02
N PHE A 139 -5.26 11.38 -4.00
CA PHE A 139 -4.70 10.75 -5.20
C PHE A 139 -5.78 9.99 -5.99
N TYR A 140 -6.52 9.08 -5.35
CA TYR A 140 -7.57 8.31 -6.05
C TYR A 140 -8.70 9.17 -6.61
N LYS A 141 -9.08 10.22 -5.91
CA LYS A 141 -10.02 11.21 -6.41
C LYS A 141 -9.51 11.90 -7.68
N HIS A 142 -8.23 12.28 -7.70
CA HIS A 142 -7.58 12.90 -8.85
C HIS A 142 -7.47 11.94 -10.04
N GLU A 143 -7.08 10.69 -9.77
CA GLU A 143 -6.85 9.67 -10.80
C GLU A 143 -8.14 8.97 -11.28
N SER A 144 -9.27 9.20 -10.64
CA SER A 144 -10.55 8.67 -11.11
C SER A 144 -10.88 9.20 -12.49
N CYS A 145 -11.08 8.29 -13.45
CA CYS A 145 -11.46 8.68 -14.83
C CYS A 145 -12.89 9.22 -14.93
N GLY A 146 -13.66 9.19 -13.83
CA GLY A 146 -15.04 9.69 -13.76
C GLY A 146 -16.11 8.80 -14.45
N LYS A 147 -15.74 7.61 -14.96
CA LYS A 147 -16.62 6.75 -15.74
C LYS A 147 -17.81 6.21 -14.92
N CYS A 148 -17.52 5.64 -13.74
CA CYS A 148 -18.55 5.00 -12.93
C CYS A 148 -18.83 5.77 -11.64
N THR A 149 -20.11 5.88 -11.29
CA THR A 149 -20.59 6.67 -10.15
C THR A 149 -19.96 6.27 -8.82
N PRO A 150 -19.83 4.97 -8.44
CA PRO A 150 -19.26 4.60 -7.15
C PRO A 150 -17.84 5.17 -6.95
N CYS A 151 -16.99 5.06 -7.94
CA CYS A 151 -15.63 5.59 -7.87
C CYS A 151 -15.61 7.13 -7.91
N ARG A 152 -16.28 7.75 -8.91
CA ARG A 152 -16.28 9.21 -9.10
C ARG A 152 -16.78 9.97 -7.88
N GLU A 153 -17.98 9.62 -7.43
CA GLU A 153 -18.62 10.31 -6.31
C GLU A 153 -18.06 9.83 -4.97
N GLY A 154 -17.81 8.52 -4.84
CA GLY A 154 -17.32 7.96 -3.59
C GLY A 154 -15.95 8.50 -3.19
N THR A 155 -14.98 8.55 -4.10
CA THR A 155 -13.65 9.11 -3.79
C THR A 155 -13.73 10.61 -3.46
N PHE A 156 -14.63 11.35 -4.11
CA PHE A 156 -14.87 12.74 -3.76
C PHE A 156 -15.45 12.90 -2.34
N TRP A 157 -16.43 12.08 -1.97
CA TRP A 157 -17.01 12.12 -0.63
C TRP A 157 -16.04 11.68 0.46
N LEU A 158 -15.25 10.64 0.21
CA LEU A 158 -14.20 10.21 1.13
C LEU A 158 -13.23 11.38 1.41
N ASP A 159 -12.72 12.05 0.37
CA ASP A 159 -11.83 13.20 0.52
C ASP A 159 -12.46 14.31 1.36
N LYS A 160 -13.75 14.63 1.16
CA LYS A 160 -14.47 15.64 1.94
C LYS A 160 -14.62 15.28 3.42
N ILE A 161 -14.80 14.00 3.73
CA ILE A 161 -14.85 13.54 5.11
C ILE A 161 -13.46 13.64 5.75
N TYR A 162 -12.41 13.18 5.07
CA TYR A 162 -11.05 13.31 5.56
C TYR A 162 -10.63 14.77 5.79
N GLU A 163 -11.03 15.69 4.90
CA GLU A 163 -10.83 17.13 5.09
C GLU A 163 -11.47 17.63 6.39
N ARG A 164 -12.69 17.17 6.72
CA ARG A 164 -13.37 17.54 7.97
C ARG A 164 -12.64 16.99 9.19
N LEU A 165 -12.22 15.73 9.18
CA LEU A 165 -11.46 15.11 10.26
C LEU A 165 -10.16 15.86 10.54
N GLU A 166 -9.37 16.14 9.53
CA GLU A 166 -8.09 16.86 9.66
C GLU A 166 -8.23 18.31 10.16
N THR A 167 -9.35 18.95 9.83
CA THR A 167 -9.59 20.38 10.17
C THR A 167 -10.46 20.59 11.40
N GLY A 168 -10.72 19.54 12.19
CA GLY A 168 -11.48 19.63 13.44
C GLY A 168 -13.00 19.82 13.26
N ARG A 169 -13.50 19.53 12.07
CA ARG A 169 -14.94 19.61 11.74
C ARG A 169 -15.57 18.22 11.57
N GLY A 170 -14.82 17.17 11.89
CA GLY A 170 -15.27 15.80 11.82
C GLY A 170 -16.19 15.43 12.98
N SER A 171 -16.97 14.37 12.80
CA SER A 171 -17.86 13.80 13.80
C SER A 171 -17.71 12.28 13.87
N HIS A 172 -18.23 11.66 14.92
CA HIS A 172 -18.26 10.20 15.05
C HIS A 172 -19.00 9.55 13.87
N GLU A 173 -20.08 10.16 13.40
CA GLU A 173 -20.85 9.72 12.23
C GLU A 173 -20.01 9.73 10.94
N ASP A 174 -19.04 10.62 10.81
CA ASP A 174 -18.16 10.68 9.65
C ASP A 174 -17.29 9.44 9.53
N ILE A 175 -16.87 8.84 10.64
CA ILE A 175 -16.09 7.59 10.63
C ILE A 175 -16.93 6.43 10.08
N ASP A 176 -18.19 6.35 10.48
CA ASP A 176 -19.09 5.30 9.98
C ASP A 176 -19.46 5.54 8.51
N LYS A 177 -19.63 6.81 8.09
CA LYS A 177 -19.82 7.17 6.68
C LYS A 177 -18.65 6.82 5.79
N LEU A 178 -17.40 6.91 6.28
CA LEU A 178 -16.22 6.43 5.53
C LEU A 178 -16.35 4.94 5.19
N LEU A 179 -16.82 4.11 6.12
CA LEU A 179 -17.05 2.69 5.91
C LEU A 179 -18.20 2.44 4.93
N ASP A 180 -19.33 3.12 5.09
CA ASP A 180 -20.50 2.99 4.20
C ASP A 180 -20.17 3.37 2.75
N ILE A 181 -19.45 4.47 2.56
CA ILE A 181 -19.01 4.91 1.23
C ILE A 181 -18.04 3.89 0.65
N SER A 182 -17.07 3.42 1.42
CA SER A 182 -16.10 2.43 0.97
C SER A 182 -16.76 1.12 0.56
N ASP A 183 -17.73 0.64 1.33
CA ASP A 183 -18.54 -0.53 0.97
C ASP A 183 -19.36 -0.32 -0.31
N SER A 184 -19.81 0.92 -0.54
CA SER A 184 -20.53 1.30 -1.76
C SER A 184 -19.63 1.43 -3.00
N ILE A 185 -18.30 1.48 -2.83
CA ILE A 185 -17.30 1.51 -3.91
C ILE A 185 -16.77 0.09 -4.19
N LEU A 186 -16.47 -0.67 -3.14
CA LEU A 186 -15.79 -1.96 -3.21
C LEU A 186 -16.60 -2.98 -4.03
N GLY A 187 -16.00 -3.52 -5.08
CA GLY A 187 -16.60 -4.47 -6.00
C GLY A 187 -17.72 -3.90 -6.87
N LYS A 188 -17.99 -2.59 -6.84
CA LYS A 188 -19.08 -1.94 -7.56
C LYS A 188 -18.62 -0.94 -8.64
N SER A 189 -17.30 -0.81 -8.79
CA SER A 189 -16.68 0.00 -9.84
C SER A 189 -16.32 -0.85 -11.06
N PHE A 190 -16.17 -0.24 -12.22
CA PHE A 190 -15.82 -0.96 -13.45
C PHE A 190 -14.37 -1.46 -13.49
N CYS A 191 -13.50 -0.92 -12.67
CA CYS A 191 -12.10 -1.34 -12.57
C CYS A 191 -11.64 -1.27 -11.12
N ALA A 192 -10.49 -1.88 -10.85
CA ALA A 192 -9.92 -2.01 -9.51
C ALA A 192 -9.48 -0.68 -8.86
N LEU A 193 -9.51 0.46 -9.57
CA LEU A 193 -9.17 1.75 -8.96
C LEU A 193 -10.10 2.09 -7.79
N GLY A 194 -11.40 1.79 -7.92
CA GLY A 194 -12.36 1.98 -6.83
C GLY A 194 -12.03 1.11 -5.62
N ASP A 195 -11.72 -0.16 -5.85
CA ASP A 195 -11.34 -1.09 -4.78
C ASP A 195 -10.05 -0.64 -4.08
N GLY A 196 -9.07 -0.17 -4.87
CA GLY A 196 -7.83 0.41 -4.36
C GLY A 196 -8.05 1.65 -3.51
N ALA A 197 -9.06 2.48 -3.84
CA ALA A 197 -9.40 3.65 -3.05
C ALA A 197 -10.10 3.30 -1.72
N ALA A 198 -10.94 2.27 -1.71
CA ALA A 198 -11.71 1.85 -0.53
C ALA A 198 -10.87 1.02 0.47
N SER A 199 -9.95 0.19 -0.02
CA SER A 199 -9.17 -0.76 0.79
C SER A 199 -8.37 -0.11 1.93
N PRO A 200 -7.59 0.96 1.72
CA PRO A 200 -6.84 1.62 2.79
C PRO A 200 -7.77 2.30 3.80
N VAL A 201 -8.90 2.85 3.37
CA VAL A 201 -9.89 3.46 4.27
C VAL A 201 -10.43 2.42 5.25
N MET A 202 -10.91 1.29 4.74
CA MET A 202 -11.50 0.24 5.57
C MET A 202 -10.47 -0.39 6.52
N SER A 203 -9.27 -0.70 6.02
CA SER A 203 -8.23 -1.32 6.84
C SER A 203 -7.66 -0.37 7.89
N SER A 204 -7.51 0.92 7.60
CA SER A 204 -7.04 1.90 8.58
C SER A 204 -8.03 2.10 9.72
N ILE A 205 -9.33 2.16 9.45
CA ILE A 205 -10.35 2.25 10.49
C ILE A 205 -10.40 0.95 11.31
N LYS A 206 -10.23 -0.21 10.67
CA LYS A 206 -10.17 -1.51 11.37
C LYS A 206 -9.04 -1.56 12.41
N HIS A 207 -7.85 -1.09 12.06
CA HIS A 207 -6.66 -1.22 12.91
C HIS A 207 -6.40 -0.01 13.81
N PHE A 208 -6.89 1.18 13.42
CA PHE A 208 -6.54 2.45 14.08
C PHE A 208 -7.77 3.33 14.35
N ARG A 209 -8.93 2.72 14.66
CA ARG A 209 -10.16 3.47 14.94
C ARG A 209 -9.96 4.56 16.00
N ASP A 210 -9.13 4.30 17.00
CA ASP A 210 -8.86 5.25 18.09
C ASP A 210 -8.18 6.53 17.59
N GLU A 211 -7.35 6.46 16.54
CA GLU A 211 -6.78 7.67 15.94
C GLU A 211 -7.84 8.52 15.22
N TYR A 212 -8.83 7.89 14.59
CA TYR A 212 -9.97 8.60 14.02
C TYR A 212 -10.80 9.29 15.08
N LEU A 213 -11.06 8.60 16.20
CA LEU A 213 -11.75 9.18 17.37
C LEU A 213 -10.98 10.36 17.95
N ALA A 214 -9.65 10.23 18.08
CA ALA A 214 -8.79 11.30 18.58
C ALA A 214 -8.86 12.57 17.70
N HIS A 215 -9.04 12.45 16.38
CA HIS A 215 -9.24 13.59 15.48
C HIS A 215 -10.57 14.31 15.73
N VAL A 216 -11.62 13.54 16.04
CA VAL A 216 -12.94 14.10 16.34
C VAL A 216 -12.93 14.79 17.71
N GLU A 217 -12.42 14.11 18.74
CA GLU A 217 -12.41 14.59 20.12
C GLU A 217 -11.43 15.72 20.36
N GLY A 218 -10.28 15.68 19.69
CA GLY A 218 -9.22 16.71 19.76
C GLY A 218 -9.48 17.95 18.91
N GLY A 219 -10.51 17.92 18.07
CA GLY A 219 -10.79 19.03 17.15
C GLY A 219 -9.75 19.19 16.04
N GLY A 220 -9.26 18.07 15.50
CA GLY A 220 -8.29 18.00 14.40
C GLY A 220 -7.17 17.00 14.67
N CYS A 221 -6.18 16.97 13.77
CA CYS A 221 -5.08 16.01 13.86
C CYS A 221 -4.21 16.22 15.11
N PRO A 222 -4.05 15.21 15.97
CA PRO A 222 -3.20 15.33 17.17
C PRO A 222 -1.69 15.17 16.86
N PHE A 223 -1.30 14.79 15.64
CA PHE A 223 0.09 14.56 15.25
C PHE A 223 0.72 15.81 14.61
N ASP A 224 1.94 16.16 15.02
CA ASP A 224 2.73 17.16 14.29
C ASP A 224 3.22 16.55 12.95
N PRO A 225 2.86 17.12 11.79
CA PRO A 225 3.30 16.58 10.51
C PRO A 225 4.82 16.57 10.34
N ARG A 226 5.55 17.41 11.06
CA ARG A 226 7.02 17.50 10.99
C ARG A 226 7.70 16.26 11.56
N ASP A 227 7.11 15.60 12.53
CA ASP A 227 7.68 14.43 13.19
C ASP A 227 7.80 13.23 12.23
N SER A 228 6.88 13.14 11.26
CA SER A 228 6.85 12.10 10.24
C SER A 228 7.55 12.48 8.93
N MET A 229 8.17 13.65 8.84
CA MET A 229 8.89 14.05 7.63
C MET A 229 10.19 13.25 7.49
N LEU A 230 10.42 12.74 6.29
CA LEU A 230 11.71 12.18 5.90
C LEU A 230 12.67 13.34 5.61
N VAL A 231 13.55 13.62 6.55
CA VAL A 231 14.66 14.54 6.30
C VAL A 231 15.68 13.77 5.46
N ALA A 232 15.88 14.17 4.22
CA ALA A 232 16.95 13.63 3.40
C ALA A 232 18.29 13.93 4.10
N ASN A 233 19.02 12.88 4.49
CA ASN A 233 20.31 13.03 5.13
C ASN A 233 21.24 13.87 4.23
N GLY A 234 21.46 15.14 4.60
CA GLY A 234 22.53 15.97 4.06
C GLY A 234 22.25 16.74 2.77
N VAL A 235 20.99 16.96 2.41
CA VAL A 235 20.65 17.95 1.37
C VAL A 235 19.85 19.05 2.06
N ASP A 236 20.53 20.15 2.38
CA ASP A 236 19.87 21.39 2.76
C ASP A 236 18.94 21.80 1.61
N ALA A 237 17.65 22.03 1.95
CA ALA A 237 16.62 22.46 1.03
C ALA A 237 16.80 23.94 0.66
#